data_d52e4967673ac09cb3224fade2b17acd
#
_entry.id   d52e4967673ac09cb3224fade2b17acd
#
_cell.length_a   1.000
_cell.length_b   1.000
_cell.length_c   1.000
_cell.angle_alpha   90.00
_cell.angle_beta   90.00
_cell.angle_gamma   90.00
#
_symmetry.space_group_name_H-M   'P 1'
#
loop_
_entity.id
_entity.type
_entity.pdbx_description
1 polymer ?
#
loop_
_entity_poly.entity_id
_entity_poly.type
_entity_poly.pdbx_seq_one_letter_code
_entity_poly.pdbx_strand_id
1 'polypeptide(L)'
;VCGVAITTLALVCTLSVYNGFTELIGSLYSQIDPQIKITPLQGKTLDTEEKAIEQIAEWSEVKTFTPVIEENALCIYKDRQRPVLVKGVPDNYTELSHIQDIVTSGTFQLNDGRIDYVSLGIGVAGQLGIVANSPYPVELYAPNRLGKVNLANPSQSFNGRRIFVSSTFCANQAIYDDQLAIIPLSTARKMFSYTTEATAIELRLTPTTNENEFAKKLREHLGDAYRVATHIQQNDWYKWVQIEKWITFLILSFILMIATFNVIGALSMLIIDKKRDIDTLQNLGADDRLISKIFLVEGWLISAIGAGSGLILGVILCYLQQEYGILKLGSSEGVFITDAYPVKLELLDTLAVTAIVLILGFVTAWYPAKFLRKRLLTAKQNEQ
;
A
#
# COMPACT_ATOMS: atom_id res chain seq x y z
N VAL A 1 0.69 -32.76 13.68
CA VAL A 1 -0.17 -31.71 14.25
C VAL A 1 0.65 -30.46 14.55
N CYS A 2 1.68 -30.51 15.45
CA CYS A 2 2.43 -29.32 15.86
C CYS A 2 3.06 -28.52 14.71
N GLY A 3 3.68 -29.18 13.72
CA GLY A 3 4.29 -28.49 12.57
C GLY A 3 3.27 -27.68 11.76
N VAL A 4 2.11 -28.29 11.47
CA VAL A 4 1.01 -27.58 10.77
C VAL A 4 0.46 -26.45 11.62
N ALA A 5 0.29 -26.65 12.93
CA ALA A 5 -0.21 -25.61 13.84
C ALA A 5 0.71 -24.39 13.90
N ILE A 6 2.04 -24.61 14.07
CA ILE A 6 3.03 -23.51 14.12
C ILE A 6 3.07 -22.74 12.80
N THR A 7 3.05 -23.44 11.66
CA THR A 7 3.09 -22.79 10.35
C THR A 7 1.80 -22.02 10.05
N THR A 8 0.64 -22.56 10.45
CA THR A 8 -0.65 -21.86 10.32
C THR A 8 -0.68 -20.60 11.18
N LEU A 9 -0.21 -20.69 12.42
CA LEU A 9 -0.06 -19.55 13.32
C LEU A 9 0.85 -18.48 12.70
N ALA A 10 2.02 -18.88 12.19
CA ALA A 10 2.96 -17.97 11.55
C ALA A 10 2.34 -17.25 10.32
N LEU A 11 1.60 -18.00 9.48
CA LEU A 11 0.88 -17.41 8.34
C LEU A 11 -0.13 -16.33 8.77
N VAL A 12 -0.97 -16.64 9.75
CA VAL A 12 -1.98 -15.71 10.27
C VAL A 12 -1.31 -14.46 10.85
N CYS A 13 -0.32 -14.64 11.72
CA CYS A 13 0.38 -13.51 12.35
C CYS A 13 1.07 -12.62 11.31
N THR A 14 1.80 -13.22 10.36
CA THR A 14 2.55 -12.45 9.36
C THR A 14 1.62 -11.67 8.43
N LEU A 15 0.54 -12.28 7.93
CA LEU A 15 -0.43 -11.57 7.09
C LEU A 15 -1.14 -10.45 7.86
N SER A 16 -1.49 -10.68 9.12
CA SER A 16 -2.11 -9.67 9.98
C SER A 16 -1.17 -8.48 10.24
N VAL A 17 0.13 -8.72 10.37
CA VAL A 17 1.16 -7.68 10.46
C VAL A 17 1.23 -6.87 9.16
N TYR A 18 1.27 -7.52 7.99
CA TYR A 18 1.27 -6.79 6.71
C TYR A 18 0.02 -5.94 6.51
N ASN A 19 -1.14 -6.45 6.91
CA ASN A 19 -2.39 -5.69 6.88
C ASN A 19 -2.34 -4.47 7.82
N GLY A 20 -1.79 -4.65 9.02
CA GLY A 20 -1.58 -3.57 9.98
C GLY A 20 -0.63 -2.49 9.46
N PHE A 21 0.50 -2.88 8.83
CA PHE A 21 1.40 -1.92 8.17
C PHE A 21 0.74 -1.21 6.99
N THR A 22 -0.05 -1.92 6.19
CA THR A 22 -0.80 -1.32 5.08
C THR A 22 -1.78 -0.25 5.58
N GLU A 23 -2.48 -0.52 6.68
CA GLU A 23 -3.39 0.43 7.32
C GLU A 23 -2.63 1.61 7.93
N LEU A 24 -1.52 1.34 8.64
CA LEU A 24 -0.66 2.38 9.18
C LEU A 24 -0.14 3.30 8.06
N ILE A 25 0.41 2.74 6.99
CA ILE A 25 0.82 3.52 5.82
C ILE A 25 -0.36 4.33 5.27
N GLY A 26 -1.56 3.72 5.19
CA GLY A 26 -2.78 4.43 4.79
C GLY A 26 -3.17 5.57 5.73
N SER A 27 -2.96 5.44 7.04
CA SER A 27 -3.25 6.49 8.02
C SER A 27 -2.20 7.62 8.05
N LEU A 28 -1.00 7.36 7.54
CA LEU A 28 0.09 8.33 7.38
C LEU A 28 -0.14 9.29 6.20
N TYR A 29 -1.21 9.09 5.43
CA TYR A 29 -1.51 10.01 4.34
C TYR A 29 -1.71 11.41 4.88
N SER A 30 -0.91 12.28 4.32
CA SER A 30 -0.95 13.70 4.61
C SER A 30 -2.32 14.26 4.23
N GLN A 31 -2.75 15.23 4.98
CA GLN A 31 -3.91 16.07 4.64
C GLN A 31 -3.73 16.81 3.30
N ILE A 32 -2.54 16.67 2.68
CA ILE A 32 -2.20 17.23 1.37
C ILE A 32 -2.53 16.25 0.23
N ASP A 33 -2.59 14.93 0.49
CA ASP A 33 -2.79 13.93 -0.54
C ASP A 33 -4.24 13.91 -1.06
N PRO A 34 -4.45 13.95 -2.39
CA PRO A 34 -5.78 13.84 -2.96
C PRO A 34 -6.29 12.38 -2.91
N GLN A 35 -7.61 12.21 -2.84
CA GLN A 35 -8.22 10.88 -2.90
C GLN A 35 -7.94 10.17 -4.23
N ILE A 36 -8.03 10.93 -5.34
CA ILE A 36 -7.71 10.44 -6.68
C ILE A 36 -6.74 11.40 -7.34
N LYS A 37 -5.70 10.86 -7.96
CA LYS A 37 -4.75 11.60 -8.78
C LYS A 37 -4.72 11.03 -10.20
N ILE A 38 -4.89 11.90 -11.19
CA ILE A 38 -4.81 11.59 -12.61
C ILE A 38 -3.51 12.17 -13.13
N THR A 39 -2.70 11.36 -13.77
CA THR A 39 -1.44 11.78 -14.42
C THR A 39 -1.36 11.22 -15.84
N PRO A 40 -0.71 11.88 -16.78
CA PRO A 40 -0.51 11.32 -18.11
C PRO A 40 0.40 10.08 -18.04
N LEU A 41 0.11 9.05 -18.86
CA LEU A 41 0.97 7.87 -18.95
C LEU A 41 2.20 8.14 -19.81
N GLN A 42 2.07 9.00 -20.80
CA GLN A 42 3.16 9.44 -21.67
C GLN A 42 3.32 10.96 -21.57
N GLY A 43 4.56 11.42 -21.50
CA GLY A 43 4.84 12.84 -21.31
C GLY A 43 4.80 13.26 -19.84
N LYS A 44 4.76 14.59 -19.60
CA LYS A 44 4.75 15.18 -18.26
C LYS A 44 3.47 15.95 -17.96
N THR A 45 2.70 16.29 -18.99
CA THR A 45 1.55 17.18 -18.86
C THR A 45 0.33 16.59 -19.54
N LEU A 46 -0.83 16.98 -19.04
CA LEU A 46 -2.15 16.73 -19.60
C LEU A 46 -2.80 18.10 -19.88
N ASP A 47 -3.65 18.17 -20.89
CA ASP A 47 -4.40 19.38 -21.19
C ASP A 47 -5.71 19.38 -20.40
N THR A 48 -5.89 20.41 -19.57
CA THR A 48 -7.10 20.53 -18.73
C THR A 48 -8.37 20.87 -19.53
N GLU A 49 -8.23 21.36 -20.77
CA GLU A 49 -9.35 21.67 -21.68
C GLU A 49 -9.74 20.48 -22.58
N GLU A 50 -9.08 19.32 -22.43
CA GLU A 50 -9.50 18.12 -23.12
C GLU A 50 -10.90 17.69 -22.62
N LYS A 51 -11.84 17.47 -23.55
CA LYS A 51 -13.24 17.16 -23.22
C LYS A 51 -13.43 15.99 -22.26
N ALA A 52 -12.60 14.96 -22.39
CA ALA A 52 -12.66 13.80 -21.50
C ALA A 52 -12.30 14.17 -20.05
N ILE A 53 -11.40 15.13 -19.87
CA ILE A 53 -10.96 15.63 -18.58
C ILE A 53 -11.96 16.64 -18.01
N GLU A 54 -12.41 17.59 -18.82
CA GLU A 54 -13.36 18.61 -18.40
C GLU A 54 -14.69 18.01 -17.90
N GLN A 55 -15.19 16.96 -18.57
CA GLN A 55 -16.41 16.26 -18.15
C GLN A 55 -16.33 15.67 -16.75
N ILE A 56 -15.15 15.32 -16.26
CA ILE A 56 -14.97 14.75 -14.91
C ILE A 56 -15.38 15.74 -13.83
N ALA A 57 -15.16 17.03 -14.07
CA ALA A 57 -15.52 18.07 -13.11
C ALA A 57 -17.05 18.17 -12.88
N GLU A 58 -17.85 17.70 -13.86
CA GLU A 58 -19.31 17.74 -13.80
C GLU A 58 -19.93 16.49 -13.13
N TRP A 59 -19.12 15.48 -12.82
CA TRP A 59 -19.63 14.24 -12.22
C TRP A 59 -20.10 14.47 -10.78
N SER A 60 -21.27 13.95 -10.44
CA SER A 60 -21.90 14.14 -9.13
C SER A 60 -21.08 13.56 -7.96
N GLU A 61 -20.24 12.59 -8.25
CA GLU A 61 -19.34 11.94 -7.30
C GLU A 61 -18.10 12.81 -6.97
N VAL A 62 -17.79 13.80 -7.82
CA VAL A 62 -16.64 14.69 -7.65
C VAL A 62 -17.05 15.91 -6.84
N LYS A 63 -16.44 16.08 -5.68
CA LYS A 63 -16.63 17.27 -4.85
C LYS A 63 -15.75 18.43 -5.29
N THR A 64 -14.48 18.15 -5.57
CA THR A 64 -13.51 19.17 -5.99
C THR A 64 -12.61 18.61 -7.09
N PHE A 65 -12.46 19.39 -8.16
CA PHE A 65 -11.59 19.12 -9.29
C PHE A 65 -10.47 20.16 -9.29
N THR A 66 -9.22 19.73 -9.18
CA THR A 66 -8.07 20.61 -8.95
C THR A 66 -6.93 20.27 -9.91
N PRO A 67 -6.71 21.06 -10.97
CA PRO A 67 -5.50 20.94 -11.78
C PRO A 67 -4.29 21.45 -10.99
N VAL A 68 -3.20 20.68 -11.00
CA VAL A 68 -1.97 21.02 -10.28
C VAL A 68 -0.75 20.92 -11.20
N ILE A 69 0.27 21.72 -10.91
CA ILE A 69 1.58 21.67 -11.53
C ILE A 69 2.59 21.27 -10.47
N GLU A 70 3.20 20.11 -10.63
CA GLU A 70 4.28 19.64 -9.76
C GLU A 70 5.57 19.51 -10.57
N GLU A 71 6.52 20.40 -10.30
CA GLU A 71 7.80 20.48 -11.02
C GLU A 71 8.93 20.89 -10.07
N ASN A 72 10.15 20.44 -10.37
CA ASN A 72 11.33 20.79 -9.59
C ASN A 72 11.80 22.21 -9.90
N ALA A 73 12.16 22.93 -8.84
CA ALA A 73 12.76 24.25 -8.92
C ALA A 73 13.89 24.40 -7.88
N LEU A 74 14.69 25.41 -8.03
CA LEU A 74 15.69 25.79 -7.05
C LEU A 74 15.14 26.94 -6.21
N CYS A 75 15.05 26.76 -4.90
CA CYS A 75 14.69 27.80 -3.95
C CYS A 75 15.95 28.42 -3.35
N ILE A 76 16.07 29.75 -3.47
CA ILE A 76 17.20 30.52 -2.94
C ILE A 76 16.67 31.53 -1.93
N TYR A 77 17.32 31.57 -0.79
CA TYR A 77 17.05 32.55 0.25
C TYR A 77 18.38 33.06 0.85
N LYS A 78 18.69 34.32 0.61
CA LYS A 78 19.99 34.91 0.95
C LYS A 78 21.15 34.10 0.34
N ASP A 79 22.02 33.56 1.18
CA ASP A 79 23.20 32.78 0.76
C ASP A 79 22.94 31.26 0.71
N ARG A 80 21.68 30.82 0.97
CA ARG A 80 21.32 29.40 1.02
C ARG A 80 20.45 29.05 -0.19
N GLN A 81 20.67 27.85 -0.68
CA GLN A 81 19.90 27.33 -1.82
C GLN A 81 19.53 25.86 -1.59
N ARG A 82 18.36 25.46 -2.10
CA ARG A 82 17.88 24.09 -2.02
C ARG A 82 16.97 23.75 -3.20
N PRO A 83 17.10 22.55 -3.79
CA PRO A 83 16.10 22.06 -4.72
C PRO A 83 14.80 21.77 -3.95
N VAL A 84 13.67 22.18 -4.54
CA VAL A 84 12.32 21.99 -3.99
C VAL A 84 11.39 21.47 -5.07
N LEU A 85 10.38 20.71 -4.67
CA LEU A 85 9.25 20.37 -5.50
C LEU A 85 8.22 21.52 -5.37
N VAL A 86 8.03 22.26 -6.44
CA VAL A 86 7.00 23.31 -6.50
C VAL A 86 5.68 22.68 -6.88
N LYS A 87 4.65 22.86 -6.03
CA LYS A 87 3.27 22.49 -6.30
C LYS A 87 2.44 23.75 -6.53
N GLY A 88 2.09 24.01 -7.78
CA GLY A 88 1.18 25.09 -8.17
C GLY A 88 -0.26 24.64 -8.04
N VAL A 89 -1.05 25.31 -7.20
CA VAL A 89 -2.43 24.95 -6.90
C VAL A 89 -3.36 26.14 -7.07
N PRO A 90 -4.65 25.93 -7.43
CA PRO A 90 -5.63 27.00 -7.51
C PRO A 90 -6.02 27.52 -6.14
N ASP A 91 -6.70 28.68 -6.09
CA ASP A 91 -7.04 29.36 -4.84
C ASP A 91 -7.98 28.55 -3.94
N ASN A 92 -8.80 27.66 -4.52
CA ASN A 92 -9.71 26.78 -3.78
C ASN A 92 -9.04 25.49 -3.26
N TYR A 93 -7.72 25.43 -3.26
CA TYR A 93 -6.98 24.21 -2.83
C TYR A 93 -7.29 23.77 -1.40
N THR A 94 -7.69 24.70 -0.53
CA THR A 94 -8.12 24.39 0.85
C THR A 94 -9.41 23.56 0.91
N GLU A 95 -10.20 23.53 -0.17
CA GLU A 95 -11.39 22.67 -0.26
C GLU A 95 -11.00 21.22 -0.59
N LEU A 96 -9.89 21.02 -1.31
CA LEU A 96 -9.33 19.70 -1.60
C LEU A 96 -8.55 19.14 -0.43
N SER A 97 -7.68 19.96 0.15
CA SER A 97 -6.71 19.57 1.18
C SER A 97 -7.06 20.21 2.54
N HIS A 98 -6.67 19.55 3.61
CA HIS A 98 -6.74 20.10 4.96
C HIS A 98 -5.41 20.79 5.35
N ILE A 99 -4.78 21.46 4.39
CA ILE A 99 -3.46 22.09 4.59
C ILE A 99 -3.44 23.07 5.78
N GLN A 100 -4.55 23.73 6.07
CA GLN A 100 -4.65 24.67 7.18
C GLN A 100 -4.42 24.01 8.54
N ASP A 101 -4.79 22.73 8.69
CA ASP A 101 -4.68 21.99 9.95
C ASP A 101 -3.23 21.60 10.29
N ILE A 102 -2.33 21.64 9.29
CA ILE A 102 -0.91 21.29 9.44
C ILE A 102 0.03 22.50 9.36
N VAL A 103 -0.50 23.71 9.27
CA VAL A 103 0.30 24.93 9.35
C VAL A 103 0.92 25.07 10.74
N THR A 104 2.23 25.18 10.78
CA THR A 104 3.00 25.32 12.03
C THR A 104 3.31 26.77 12.37
N SER A 105 3.43 27.66 11.35
CA SER A 105 3.71 29.07 11.54
C SER A 105 3.14 29.88 10.39
N GLY A 106 2.63 31.06 10.67
CA GLY A 106 1.96 31.95 9.69
C GLY A 106 0.52 31.54 9.40
N THR A 107 0.02 31.92 8.23
CA THR A 107 -1.33 31.60 7.75
C THR A 107 -1.22 31.10 6.31
N PHE A 108 -1.89 29.99 5.99
CA PHE A 108 -1.91 29.50 4.63
C PHE A 108 -2.69 30.46 3.73
N GLN A 109 -1.97 31.21 2.95
CA GLN A 109 -2.49 32.16 1.98
C GLN A 109 -1.56 32.15 0.77
N LEU A 110 -2.10 31.95 -0.41
CA LEU A 110 -1.33 31.90 -1.66
C LEU A 110 -1.38 33.22 -2.44
N ASN A 111 -2.43 34.03 -2.25
CA ASN A 111 -2.59 35.32 -2.93
C ASN A 111 -3.43 36.27 -2.07
N ASP A 112 -3.12 37.58 -2.07
CA ASP A 112 -3.91 38.63 -1.46
C ASP A 112 -4.54 39.60 -2.46
N GLY A 113 -4.51 39.23 -3.76
CA GLY A 113 -4.96 40.06 -4.86
C GLY A 113 -3.89 41.02 -5.43
N ARG A 114 -2.74 41.16 -4.74
CA ARG A 114 -1.62 42.00 -5.17
C ARG A 114 -0.31 41.24 -5.24
N ILE A 115 -0.08 40.35 -4.29
CA ILE A 115 1.19 39.64 -4.11
C ILE A 115 0.89 38.14 -4.00
N ASP A 116 1.71 37.36 -4.68
CA ASP A 116 1.69 35.90 -4.57
C ASP A 116 2.58 35.46 -3.40
N TYR A 117 2.13 34.46 -2.68
CA TYR A 117 2.84 33.89 -1.52
C TYR A 117 3.16 32.43 -1.75
N VAL A 118 4.18 31.93 -1.02
CA VAL A 118 4.54 30.53 -0.96
C VAL A 118 4.36 29.99 0.45
N SER A 119 3.82 28.79 0.56
CA SER A 119 3.83 27.99 1.78
C SER A 119 4.91 26.92 1.66
N LEU A 120 5.80 26.79 2.65
CA LEU A 120 6.97 25.92 2.62
C LEU A 120 6.84 24.78 3.64
N GLY A 121 7.27 23.58 3.27
CA GLY A 121 7.48 22.52 4.24
C GLY A 121 8.49 22.95 5.34
N ILE A 122 8.24 22.51 6.56
CA ILE A 122 9.04 22.92 7.73
C ILE A 122 10.54 22.61 7.58
N GLY A 123 10.88 21.48 6.93
CA GLY A 123 12.27 21.10 6.65
C GLY A 123 12.93 22.01 5.61
N VAL A 124 12.18 22.42 4.55
CA VAL A 124 12.67 23.42 3.58
C VAL A 124 12.94 24.74 4.28
N ALA A 125 11.99 25.22 5.06
CA ALA A 125 12.12 26.49 5.80
C ALA A 125 13.27 26.44 6.80
N GLY A 126 13.41 25.36 7.57
CA GLY A 126 14.49 25.17 8.55
C GLY A 126 15.88 25.18 7.93
N GLN A 127 16.08 24.46 6.81
CA GLN A 127 17.38 24.39 6.13
C GLN A 127 17.78 25.71 5.47
N LEU A 128 16.82 26.46 4.95
CA LEU A 128 17.06 27.77 4.37
C LEU A 128 17.14 28.89 5.44
N GLY A 129 16.69 28.60 6.69
CA GLY A 129 16.62 29.59 7.77
C GLY A 129 15.51 30.61 7.54
N ILE A 130 14.38 30.16 7.02
CA ILE A 130 13.21 30.99 6.71
C ILE A 130 12.22 30.92 7.88
N VAL A 131 11.67 32.06 8.23
CA VAL A 131 10.54 32.18 9.15
C VAL A 131 9.33 32.67 8.38
N ALA A 132 8.14 32.18 8.70
CA ALA A 132 6.89 32.67 8.09
C ALA A 132 6.76 34.19 8.28
N ASN A 133 6.17 34.84 7.28
CA ASN A 133 6.02 36.31 7.22
C ASN A 133 7.35 37.07 7.25
N SER A 134 8.44 36.47 6.77
CA SER A 134 9.70 37.17 6.59
C SER A 134 9.54 38.35 5.63
N PRO A 135 10.16 39.51 5.92
CA PRO A 135 10.14 40.67 5.01
C PRO A 135 11.00 40.44 3.75
N TYR A 136 11.82 39.39 3.72
CA TYR A 136 12.66 39.04 2.59
C TYR A 136 11.98 37.97 1.74
N PRO A 137 11.81 38.17 0.42
CA PRO A 137 11.26 37.18 -0.46
C PRO A 137 12.24 36.03 -0.68
N VAL A 138 11.70 34.85 -0.96
CA VAL A 138 12.46 33.74 -1.54
C VAL A 138 12.47 33.88 -3.06
N GLU A 139 13.53 33.38 -3.69
CA GLU A 139 13.66 33.33 -5.14
C GLU A 139 13.52 31.87 -5.59
N LEU A 140 12.51 31.60 -6.44
CA LEU A 140 12.32 30.31 -7.08
C LEU A 140 12.80 30.37 -8.52
N TYR A 141 13.69 29.46 -8.90
CA TYR A 141 14.23 29.33 -10.24
C TYR A 141 13.83 28.01 -10.87
N ALA A 142 13.15 28.07 -12.00
CA ALA A 142 12.79 26.90 -12.80
C ALA A 142 13.54 26.90 -14.13
N PRO A 143 13.97 25.74 -14.65
CA PRO A 143 14.54 25.65 -15.99
C PRO A 143 13.53 26.11 -17.04
N ASN A 144 14.00 26.94 -18.01
CA ASN A 144 13.15 27.34 -19.11
C ASN A 144 12.92 26.16 -20.06
N ARG A 145 11.68 25.69 -20.15
CA ARG A 145 11.27 24.54 -20.97
C ARG A 145 11.33 24.82 -22.47
N LEU A 146 11.07 26.06 -22.88
CA LEU A 146 10.94 26.46 -24.29
C LEU A 146 12.25 26.99 -24.88
N GLY A 147 13.26 27.25 -24.07
CA GLY A 147 14.53 27.83 -24.50
C GLY A 147 15.64 26.80 -24.71
N LYS A 148 16.51 27.03 -25.68
CA LYS A 148 17.79 26.30 -25.72
C LYS A 148 18.70 26.84 -24.61
N VAL A 149 19.39 25.94 -23.93
CA VAL A 149 20.38 26.33 -22.91
C VAL A 149 21.45 27.20 -23.56
N ASN A 150 21.53 28.48 -23.16
CA ASN A 150 22.57 29.38 -23.62
C ASN A 150 23.82 29.20 -22.76
N LEU A 151 24.80 28.46 -23.24
CA LEU A 151 26.06 28.19 -22.53
C LEU A 151 26.88 29.48 -22.25
N ALA A 152 26.68 30.55 -23.03
CA ALA A 152 27.35 31.82 -22.79
C ALA A 152 26.70 32.67 -21.70
N ASN A 153 25.40 32.46 -21.42
CA ASN A 153 24.68 33.11 -20.34
C ASN A 153 23.66 32.13 -19.70
N PRO A 154 24.12 31.26 -18.78
CA PRO A 154 23.27 30.24 -18.18
C PRO A 154 22.08 30.81 -17.40
N SER A 155 22.18 32.04 -16.87
CA SER A 155 21.09 32.68 -16.12
C SER A 155 19.82 32.92 -16.93
N GLN A 156 19.96 33.11 -18.24
CA GLN A 156 18.80 33.25 -19.16
C GLN A 156 18.06 31.93 -19.41
N SER A 157 18.63 30.82 -19.01
CA SER A 157 18.02 29.49 -19.12
C SER A 157 17.07 29.16 -17.96
N PHE A 158 16.89 30.08 -17.02
CA PHE A 158 16.03 29.89 -15.85
C PHE A 158 14.99 31.01 -15.76
N ASN A 159 13.77 30.65 -15.47
CA ASN A 159 12.71 31.59 -15.13
C ASN A 159 12.71 31.78 -13.59
N GLY A 160 13.07 32.98 -13.14
CA GLY A 160 13.09 33.32 -11.70
C GLY A 160 11.83 34.05 -11.28
N ARG A 161 11.33 33.74 -10.06
CA ARG A 161 10.25 34.48 -9.39
C ARG A 161 10.62 34.77 -7.94
N ARG A 162 10.32 36.00 -7.50
CA ARG A 162 10.42 36.43 -6.09
C ARG A 162 9.07 36.34 -5.44
N ILE A 163 8.95 35.59 -4.37
CA ILE A 163 7.70 35.30 -3.69
C ILE A 163 7.92 35.39 -2.19
N PHE A 164 6.98 35.96 -1.42
CA PHE A 164 7.04 36.04 0.03
C PHE A 164 6.49 34.78 0.66
N VAL A 165 7.02 34.42 1.84
CA VAL A 165 6.59 33.22 2.57
C VAL A 165 5.45 33.59 3.51
N SER A 166 4.24 33.05 3.27
CA SER A 166 3.06 33.25 4.13
C SER A 166 3.02 32.31 5.31
N SER A 167 3.43 31.07 5.11
CA SER A 167 3.32 30.03 6.13
C SER A 167 4.36 28.93 5.96
N THR A 168 4.56 28.18 7.04
CA THR A 168 5.25 26.91 7.03
C THR A 168 4.33 25.81 7.53
N PHE A 169 4.41 24.61 6.98
CA PHE A 169 3.58 23.47 7.35
C PHE A 169 4.42 22.24 7.68
N CYS A 170 3.83 21.32 8.46
CA CYS A 170 4.41 20.03 8.83
C CYS A 170 3.40 18.92 8.55
N ALA A 171 3.68 18.13 7.52
CA ALA A 171 2.85 16.99 7.13
C ALA A 171 3.26 15.69 7.84
N ASN A 172 4.33 15.71 8.63
CA ASN A 172 4.98 14.55 9.23
C ASN A 172 5.45 13.50 8.19
N GLN A 173 5.75 13.96 6.99
CA GLN A 173 6.30 13.17 5.90
C GLN A 173 7.47 13.91 5.26
N ALA A 174 8.64 13.27 5.24
CA ALA A 174 9.87 13.88 4.73
C ALA A 174 9.75 14.35 3.26
N ILE A 175 8.95 13.66 2.43
CA ILE A 175 8.73 14.04 1.04
C ILE A 175 8.05 15.41 0.91
N TYR A 176 7.18 15.77 1.85
CA TYR A 176 6.50 17.06 1.86
C TYR A 176 7.25 18.08 2.72
N ASP A 177 7.66 17.68 3.91
CA ASP A 177 8.29 18.58 4.86
C ASP A 177 9.65 19.09 4.37
N ASP A 178 10.42 18.21 3.70
CA ASP A 178 11.78 18.53 3.25
C ASP A 178 11.88 19.03 1.80
N GLN A 179 10.82 18.93 1.02
CA GLN A 179 10.92 19.21 -0.43
C GLN A 179 9.82 20.12 -0.98
N LEU A 180 8.64 20.19 -0.34
CA LEU A 180 7.48 20.83 -0.95
C LEU A 180 7.42 22.34 -0.72
N ALA A 181 7.13 23.06 -1.82
CA ALA A 181 6.81 24.49 -1.85
C ALA A 181 5.48 24.70 -2.59
N ILE A 182 4.44 25.17 -1.91
CA ILE A 182 3.11 25.39 -2.50
C ILE A 182 2.97 26.84 -2.90
N ILE A 183 2.63 27.08 -4.18
CA ILE A 183 2.45 28.42 -4.79
C ILE A 183 1.12 28.49 -5.55
N PRO A 184 0.64 29.71 -5.92
CA PRO A 184 -0.51 29.84 -6.80
C PRO A 184 -0.28 29.18 -8.16
N LEU A 185 -1.32 28.51 -8.70
CA LEU A 185 -1.26 27.86 -10.03
C LEU A 185 -0.89 28.86 -11.14
N SER A 186 -1.41 30.07 -11.06
CA SER A 186 -1.10 31.14 -12.02
C SER A 186 0.38 31.49 -12.07
N THR A 187 1.05 31.48 -10.92
CA THR A 187 2.49 31.73 -10.81
C THR A 187 3.29 30.54 -11.26
N ALA A 188 2.88 29.31 -10.93
CA ALA A 188 3.49 28.09 -11.43
C ALA A 188 3.44 28.02 -12.96
N ARG A 189 2.28 28.32 -13.57
CA ARG A 189 2.12 28.37 -15.03
C ARG A 189 3.12 29.33 -15.68
N LYS A 190 3.23 30.55 -15.15
CA LYS A 190 4.19 31.55 -15.65
C LYS A 190 5.64 31.10 -15.46
N MET A 191 5.96 30.44 -14.35
CA MET A 191 7.31 30.02 -14.04
C MET A 191 7.78 28.85 -14.91
N PHE A 192 6.91 27.87 -15.13
CA PHE A 192 7.21 26.67 -15.92
C PHE A 192 6.81 26.77 -17.39
N SER A 193 6.30 27.95 -17.84
CA SER A 193 5.84 28.18 -19.21
C SER A 193 4.75 27.21 -19.66
N TYR A 194 3.75 27.00 -18.77
CA TYR A 194 2.52 26.30 -19.05
C TYR A 194 1.38 27.28 -19.34
N THR A 195 0.42 26.86 -20.16
CA THR A 195 -0.80 27.65 -20.50
C THR A 195 -2.02 26.98 -19.85
N THR A 196 -2.61 26.01 -20.53
CA THR A 196 -3.75 25.21 -20.07
C THR A 196 -3.30 23.89 -19.45
N GLU A 197 -2.04 23.52 -19.67
CA GLU A 197 -1.52 22.24 -19.21
C GLU A 197 -1.39 22.19 -17.68
N ALA A 198 -1.55 20.98 -17.14
CA ALA A 198 -1.25 20.60 -15.77
C ALA A 198 -0.39 19.33 -15.76
N THR A 199 0.33 19.09 -14.67
CA THR A 199 1.09 17.84 -14.51
C THR A 199 0.24 16.73 -13.94
N ALA A 200 -0.80 17.10 -13.16
CA ALA A 200 -1.77 16.19 -12.62
C ALA A 200 -3.11 16.87 -12.37
N ILE A 201 -4.16 16.06 -12.25
CA ILE A 201 -5.45 16.49 -11.72
C ILE A 201 -5.69 15.75 -10.43
N GLU A 202 -6.03 16.48 -9.40
CA GLU A 202 -6.35 16.00 -8.07
C GLU A 202 -7.84 16.12 -7.83
N LEU A 203 -8.46 15.01 -7.38
CA LEU A 203 -9.89 14.96 -7.12
C LEU A 203 -10.16 14.66 -5.65
N ARG A 204 -11.17 15.34 -5.11
CA ARG A 204 -11.84 14.97 -3.87
C ARG A 204 -13.22 14.45 -4.19
N LEU A 205 -13.58 13.32 -3.63
CA LEU A 205 -14.87 12.68 -3.86
C LEU A 205 -15.88 13.08 -2.77
N THR A 206 -17.16 12.89 -3.08
CA THR A 206 -18.21 13.02 -2.08
C THR A 206 -18.08 11.88 -1.04
N PRO A 207 -18.46 12.09 0.24
CA PRO A 207 -18.24 11.11 1.32
C PRO A 207 -18.91 9.75 1.10
N THR A 208 -19.90 9.68 0.22
CA THR A 208 -20.65 8.46 -0.08
C THR A 208 -20.03 7.60 -1.19
N THR A 209 -19.02 8.11 -1.88
CA THR A 209 -18.42 7.46 -3.06
C THR A 209 -17.28 6.52 -2.66
N ASN A 210 -17.32 5.30 -3.17
CA ASN A 210 -16.23 4.34 -3.01
C ASN A 210 -15.08 4.68 -3.97
N GLU A 211 -13.90 5.00 -3.43
CA GLU A 211 -12.73 5.41 -4.23
C GLU A 211 -12.29 4.38 -5.27
N ASN A 212 -12.34 3.09 -4.93
CA ASN A 212 -11.88 2.03 -5.83
C ASN A 212 -12.83 1.84 -7.02
N GLU A 213 -14.14 1.91 -6.78
CA GLU A 213 -15.16 1.81 -7.83
C GLU A 213 -15.11 3.05 -8.73
N PHE A 214 -14.98 4.23 -8.14
CA PHE A 214 -14.83 5.46 -8.88
C PHE A 214 -13.55 5.47 -9.73
N ALA A 215 -12.41 5.05 -9.17
CA ALA A 215 -11.16 4.95 -9.92
C ALA A 215 -11.26 3.97 -11.10
N LYS A 216 -12.03 2.88 -10.97
CA LYS A 216 -12.30 1.95 -12.07
C LYS A 216 -13.13 2.62 -13.15
N LYS A 217 -14.26 3.26 -12.79
CA LYS A 217 -15.12 4.02 -13.71
C LYS A 217 -14.32 5.09 -14.47
N LEU A 218 -13.42 5.78 -13.74
CA LEU A 218 -12.59 6.83 -14.30
C LEU A 218 -11.55 6.29 -15.29
N ARG A 219 -10.95 5.13 -15.01
CA ARG A 219 -10.03 4.45 -15.97
C ARG A 219 -10.75 4.02 -17.24
N GLU A 220 -11.96 3.52 -17.13
CA GLU A 220 -12.78 3.15 -18.28
C GLU A 220 -13.15 4.37 -19.14
N HIS A 221 -13.38 5.53 -18.52
CA HIS A 221 -13.68 6.78 -19.21
C HIS A 221 -12.45 7.41 -19.91
N LEU A 222 -11.31 7.43 -19.22
CA LEU A 222 -10.08 8.07 -19.72
C LEU A 222 -9.24 7.17 -20.62
N GLY A 223 -9.46 5.85 -20.60
CA GLY A 223 -8.67 4.86 -21.35
C GLY A 223 -7.21 4.79 -20.92
N ASP A 224 -6.36 4.23 -21.80
CA ASP A 224 -4.96 3.93 -21.51
C ASP A 224 -4.01 5.14 -21.63
N ALA A 225 -4.53 6.34 -21.91
CA ALA A 225 -3.69 7.54 -22.01
C ALA A 225 -3.30 8.11 -20.64
N TYR A 226 -4.09 7.82 -19.61
CA TYR A 226 -3.95 8.39 -18.28
C TYR A 226 -3.81 7.31 -17.20
N ARG A 227 -2.99 7.62 -16.21
CA ARG A 227 -2.87 6.82 -14.99
C ARG A 227 -3.79 7.42 -13.92
N VAL A 228 -4.75 6.64 -13.47
CA VAL A 228 -5.63 6.98 -12.34
C VAL A 228 -5.18 6.22 -11.12
N ALA A 229 -4.73 6.93 -10.11
CA ALA A 229 -4.26 6.37 -8.85
C ALA A 229 -5.13 6.84 -7.68
N THR A 230 -5.62 5.89 -6.88
CA THR A 230 -6.23 6.21 -5.57
C THR A 230 -5.14 6.70 -4.60
N HIS A 231 -5.53 7.34 -3.50
CA HIS A 231 -4.56 7.84 -2.52
C HIS A 231 -3.57 6.74 -2.07
N ILE A 232 -4.03 5.51 -1.86
CA ILE A 232 -3.18 4.37 -1.50
C ILE A 232 -2.18 4.04 -2.63
N GLN A 233 -2.62 4.08 -3.90
CA GLN A 233 -1.80 3.71 -5.06
C GLN A 233 -0.79 4.79 -5.47
N GLN A 234 -0.89 6.00 -4.92
CA GLN A 234 0.05 7.10 -5.16
C GLN A 234 1.38 6.86 -4.45
N ASN A 235 1.37 6.11 -3.36
CA ASN A 235 2.57 5.82 -2.59
C ASN A 235 3.31 4.59 -3.15
N ASP A 236 4.56 4.76 -3.55
CA ASP A 236 5.37 3.66 -4.05
C ASP A 236 5.70 2.61 -2.96
N TRP A 237 5.78 3.02 -1.67
CA TRP A 237 5.93 2.10 -0.55
C TRP A 237 4.79 1.09 -0.46
N TYR A 238 3.57 1.49 -0.77
CA TYR A 238 2.43 0.58 -0.79
C TYR A 238 2.62 -0.57 -1.78
N LYS A 239 3.17 -0.28 -2.97
CA LYS A 239 3.46 -1.32 -3.97
C LYS A 239 4.52 -2.30 -3.46
N TRP A 240 5.56 -1.79 -2.80
CA TRP A 240 6.60 -2.64 -2.21
C TRP A 240 6.04 -3.54 -1.11
N VAL A 241 5.23 -3.00 -0.20
CA VAL A 241 4.56 -3.77 0.86
C VAL A 241 3.64 -4.85 0.27
N GLN A 242 2.90 -4.55 -0.79
CA GLN A 242 2.05 -5.54 -1.46
C GLN A 242 2.87 -6.67 -2.11
N ILE A 243 3.97 -6.34 -2.78
CA ILE A 243 4.87 -7.35 -3.37
C ILE A 243 5.48 -8.21 -2.27
N GLU A 244 5.95 -7.61 -1.18
CA GLU A 244 6.53 -8.30 -0.04
C GLU A 244 5.51 -9.22 0.65
N LYS A 245 4.25 -8.76 0.83
CA LYS A 245 3.13 -9.59 1.33
C LYS A 245 2.97 -10.86 0.49
N TRP A 246 2.95 -10.76 -0.83
CA TRP A 246 2.80 -11.90 -1.73
C TRP A 246 4.01 -12.85 -1.68
N ILE A 247 5.23 -12.32 -1.67
CA ILE A 247 6.46 -13.14 -1.56
C ILE A 247 6.46 -13.90 -0.24
N THR A 248 6.17 -13.23 0.86
CA THR A 248 6.13 -13.84 2.19
C THR A 248 5.04 -14.91 2.30
N PHE A 249 3.85 -14.63 1.76
CA PHE A 249 2.76 -15.61 1.68
C PHE A 249 3.18 -16.86 0.91
N LEU A 250 3.89 -16.70 -0.21
CA LEU A 250 4.40 -17.81 -1.01
C LEU A 250 5.45 -18.62 -0.25
N ILE A 251 6.41 -17.96 0.42
CA ILE A 251 7.44 -18.62 1.23
C ILE A 251 6.80 -19.41 2.37
N LEU A 252 5.88 -18.81 3.12
CA LEU A 252 5.21 -19.47 4.23
C LEU A 252 4.32 -20.62 3.76
N SER A 253 3.66 -20.49 2.59
CA SER A 253 2.90 -21.58 1.98
C SER A 253 3.81 -22.74 1.57
N PHE A 254 5.03 -22.46 1.12
CA PHE A 254 6.03 -23.49 0.81
C PHE A 254 6.53 -24.21 2.08
N ILE A 255 6.76 -23.46 3.16
CA ILE A 255 7.10 -24.03 4.47
C ILE A 255 5.95 -24.91 4.98
N LEU A 256 4.72 -24.47 4.82
CA LEU A 256 3.52 -25.26 5.15
C LEU A 256 3.46 -26.55 4.34
N MET A 257 3.79 -26.49 3.05
CA MET A 257 3.86 -27.67 2.20
C MET A 257 4.90 -28.67 2.76
N ILE A 258 6.10 -28.21 3.14
CA ILE A 258 7.12 -29.07 3.77
C ILE A 258 6.61 -29.66 5.10
N ALA A 259 5.95 -28.84 5.92
CA ALA A 259 5.36 -29.33 7.19
C ALA A 259 4.30 -30.42 6.96
N THR A 260 3.51 -30.31 5.88
CA THR A 260 2.52 -31.34 5.53
C THR A 260 3.15 -32.62 4.98
N PHE A 261 4.35 -32.61 4.43
CA PHE A 261 5.08 -33.84 4.08
C PHE A 261 5.38 -34.72 5.31
N ASN A 262 5.57 -34.14 6.48
CA ASN A 262 5.72 -34.90 7.71
C ASN A 262 4.45 -35.71 8.05
N VAL A 263 3.27 -35.24 7.62
CA VAL A 263 2.00 -35.98 7.77
C VAL A 263 2.03 -37.26 6.91
N ILE A 264 2.62 -37.21 5.71
CA ILE A 264 2.78 -38.40 4.85
C ILE A 264 3.63 -39.46 5.55
N GLY A 265 4.74 -39.05 6.17
CA GLY A 265 5.59 -39.95 6.95
C GLY A 265 4.87 -40.58 8.14
N ALA A 266 4.16 -39.75 8.92
CA ALA A 266 3.40 -40.21 10.08
C ALA A 266 2.26 -41.16 9.69
N LEU A 267 1.50 -40.85 8.61
CA LEU A 267 0.46 -41.73 8.10
C LEU A 267 1.03 -43.04 7.55
N SER A 268 2.18 -43.02 6.86
CA SER A 268 2.80 -44.22 6.34
C SER A 268 3.24 -45.13 7.48
N MET A 269 3.79 -44.59 8.58
CA MET A 269 4.16 -45.34 9.75
C MET A 269 2.93 -45.91 10.44
N LEU A 270 1.89 -45.11 10.63
CA LEU A 270 0.61 -45.54 11.23
C LEU A 270 -0.03 -46.71 10.46
N ILE A 271 -0.01 -46.65 9.10
CA ILE A 271 -0.49 -47.73 8.24
C ILE A 271 0.29 -49.04 8.52
N ILE A 272 1.61 -48.96 8.70
CA ILE A 272 2.45 -50.10 8.97
C ILE A 272 2.14 -50.68 10.36
N ASP A 273 2.02 -49.83 11.38
CA ASP A 273 1.73 -50.24 12.76
C ASP A 273 0.35 -50.86 12.88
N LYS A 274 -0.62 -50.36 12.09
CA LYS A 274 -2.01 -50.84 12.10
C LYS A 274 -2.29 -51.99 11.13
N LYS A 275 -1.26 -52.61 10.58
CA LYS A 275 -1.43 -53.68 9.57
C LYS A 275 -2.31 -54.84 10.09
N ARG A 276 -2.13 -55.27 11.32
CA ARG A 276 -2.96 -56.35 11.91
C ARG A 276 -4.44 -55.97 12.05
N ASP A 277 -4.70 -54.71 12.36
CA ASP A 277 -6.08 -54.19 12.45
C ASP A 277 -6.72 -54.13 11.06
N ILE A 278 -5.92 -53.77 10.04
CA ILE A 278 -6.34 -53.79 8.62
C ILE A 278 -6.71 -55.21 8.18
N ASP A 279 -5.84 -56.20 8.46
CA ASP A 279 -6.06 -57.59 8.11
C ASP A 279 -7.34 -58.14 8.81
N THR A 280 -7.57 -57.77 10.08
CA THR A 280 -8.78 -58.12 10.84
C THR A 280 -10.04 -57.50 10.18
N LEU A 281 -10.01 -56.24 9.80
CA LEU A 281 -11.14 -55.57 9.13
C LEU A 281 -11.45 -56.23 7.76
N GLN A 282 -10.42 -56.60 6.98
CA GLN A 282 -10.60 -57.32 5.73
C GLN A 282 -11.25 -58.70 5.94
N ASN A 283 -10.82 -59.46 6.99
CA ASN A 283 -11.42 -60.74 7.31
C ASN A 283 -12.89 -60.62 7.77
N LEU A 284 -13.28 -59.45 8.31
CA LEU A 284 -14.65 -59.10 8.65
C LEU A 284 -15.47 -58.59 7.43
N GLY A 285 -14.86 -58.56 6.25
CA GLY A 285 -15.54 -58.18 5.00
C GLY A 285 -15.45 -56.69 4.62
N ALA A 286 -14.57 -55.91 5.28
CA ALA A 286 -14.36 -54.52 4.92
C ALA A 286 -13.71 -54.37 3.52
N ASP A 287 -14.28 -53.53 2.67
CA ASP A 287 -13.75 -53.23 1.33
C ASP A 287 -12.48 -52.35 1.44
N ASP A 288 -11.52 -52.56 0.54
CA ASP A 288 -10.26 -51.77 0.44
C ASP A 288 -10.50 -50.27 0.30
N ARG A 289 -11.68 -49.88 -0.29
CA ARG A 289 -12.11 -48.50 -0.37
C ARG A 289 -12.43 -47.91 1.02
N LEU A 290 -13.11 -48.69 1.85
CA LEU A 290 -13.45 -48.27 3.20
C LEU A 290 -12.20 -48.08 4.06
N ILE A 291 -11.25 -48.98 4.00
CA ILE A 291 -9.98 -48.90 4.71
C ILE A 291 -9.20 -47.70 4.27
N SER A 292 -9.06 -47.48 2.95
CA SER A 292 -8.38 -46.32 2.40
C SER A 292 -9.04 -44.99 2.82
N LYS A 293 -10.38 -44.96 2.91
CA LYS A 293 -11.14 -43.78 3.34
C LYS A 293 -10.91 -43.48 4.83
N ILE A 294 -10.77 -44.49 5.69
CA ILE A 294 -10.46 -44.32 7.12
C ILE A 294 -9.13 -43.55 7.27
N PHE A 295 -8.06 -44.02 6.63
CA PHE A 295 -6.75 -43.35 6.68
C PHE A 295 -6.72 -41.98 6.03
N LEU A 296 -7.51 -41.76 4.97
CA LEU A 296 -7.69 -40.45 4.35
C LEU A 296 -8.31 -39.46 5.36
N VAL A 297 -9.39 -39.87 6.02
CA VAL A 297 -10.09 -39.03 7.00
C VAL A 297 -9.20 -38.76 8.20
N GLU A 298 -8.45 -39.74 8.66
CA GLU A 298 -7.52 -39.61 9.77
C GLU A 298 -6.41 -38.59 9.47
N GLY A 299 -5.77 -38.69 8.30
CA GLY A 299 -4.75 -37.73 7.88
C GLY A 299 -5.30 -36.32 7.67
N TRP A 300 -6.53 -36.22 7.13
CA TRP A 300 -7.20 -34.94 7.01
C TRP A 300 -7.56 -34.34 8.38
N LEU A 301 -8.03 -35.14 9.33
CA LEU A 301 -8.32 -34.72 10.71
C LEU A 301 -7.05 -34.22 11.42
N ILE A 302 -5.91 -34.92 11.27
CA ILE A 302 -4.62 -34.49 11.83
C ILE A 302 -4.27 -33.08 11.32
N SER A 303 -4.44 -32.84 10.03
CA SER A 303 -4.19 -31.54 9.41
C SER A 303 -5.22 -30.48 9.85
N ALA A 304 -6.49 -30.83 9.92
CA ALA A 304 -7.57 -29.93 10.33
C ALA A 304 -7.43 -29.50 11.82
N ILE A 305 -7.06 -30.42 12.72
CA ILE A 305 -6.80 -30.09 14.13
C ILE A 305 -5.56 -29.20 14.25
N GLY A 306 -4.50 -29.49 13.47
CA GLY A 306 -3.31 -28.65 13.41
C GLY A 306 -3.64 -27.24 12.91
N ALA A 307 -4.36 -27.15 11.80
CA ALA A 307 -4.83 -25.88 11.23
C ALA A 307 -5.70 -25.09 12.21
N GLY A 308 -6.71 -25.76 12.81
CA GLY A 308 -7.64 -25.12 13.74
C GLY A 308 -6.93 -24.59 15.00
N SER A 309 -6.03 -25.39 15.60
CA SER A 309 -5.25 -24.93 16.76
C SER A 309 -4.32 -23.77 16.42
N GLY A 310 -3.62 -23.83 15.29
CA GLY A 310 -2.74 -22.75 14.80
C GLY A 310 -3.53 -21.47 14.50
N LEU A 311 -4.70 -21.60 13.87
CA LEU A 311 -5.59 -20.49 13.57
C LEU A 311 -6.09 -19.81 14.85
N ILE A 312 -6.62 -20.58 15.80
CA ILE A 312 -7.14 -20.05 17.07
C ILE A 312 -6.03 -19.32 17.83
N LEU A 313 -4.84 -19.92 17.96
CA LEU A 313 -3.71 -19.29 18.63
C LEU A 313 -3.24 -18.02 17.88
N GLY A 314 -3.17 -18.06 16.55
CA GLY A 314 -2.78 -16.92 15.74
C GLY A 314 -3.75 -15.75 15.88
N VAL A 315 -5.06 -16.02 15.81
CA VAL A 315 -6.10 -15.01 16.00
C VAL A 315 -6.06 -14.41 17.41
N ILE A 316 -5.90 -15.26 18.45
CA ILE A 316 -5.78 -14.77 19.84
C ILE A 316 -4.55 -13.86 19.99
N LEU A 317 -3.39 -14.26 19.48
CA LEU A 317 -2.16 -13.45 19.56
C LEU A 317 -2.30 -12.12 18.82
N CYS A 318 -2.86 -12.14 17.60
CA CYS A 318 -3.10 -10.93 16.83
C CYS A 318 -4.12 -10.00 17.52
N TYR A 319 -5.19 -10.57 18.09
CA TYR A 319 -6.19 -9.79 18.83
C TYR A 319 -5.60 -9.15 20.09
N LEU A 320 -4.82 -9.92 20.87
CA LEU A 320 -4.13 -9.40 22.06
C LEU A 320 -3.14 -8.28 21.68
N GLN A 321 -2.42 -8.42 20.56
CA GLN A 321 -1.52 -7.40 20.09
C GLN A 321 -2.28 -6.14 19.65
N GLN A 322 -3.41 -6.30 18.95
CA GLN A 322 -4.22 -5.18 18.47
C GLN A 322 -4.84 -4.38 19.62
N GLU A 323 -5.30 -5.07 20.69
CA GLU A 323 -5.98 -4.43 21.83
C GLU A 323 -5.00 -3.86 22.87
N TYR A 324 -3.95 -4.62 23.19
CA TYR A 324 -3.04 -4.29 24.29
C TYR A 324 -1.69 -3.72 23.85
N GLY A 325 -1.34 -3.80 22.56
CA GLY A 325 -0.07 -3.28 22.05
C GLY A 325 1.17 -3.86 22.75
N ILE A 326 1.17 -5.17 23.01
CA ILE A 326 2.20 -5.86 23.82
C ILE A 326 3.60 -5.66 23.23
N LEU A 327 3.71 -5.76 21.89
CA LEU A 327 4.95 -5.50 21.16
C LEU A 327 4.98 -4.03 20.75
N LYS A 328 5.98 -3.28 21.23
CA LYS A 328 6.18 -1.86 20.92
C LYS A 328 7.22 -1.70 19.81
N LEU A 329 7.05 -0.67 18.98
CA LEU A 329 7.91 -0.33 17.84
C LEU A 329 9.12 0.52 18.26
N GLY A 330 9.79 0.20 19.34
CA GLY A 330 11.01 0.88 19.80
C GLY A 330 10.86 1.59 21.14
N SER A 331 12.00 1.97 21.72
CA SER A 331 12.11 2.54 23.07
C SER A 331 12.25 4.07 23.11
N SER A 332 12.22 4.75 21.96
CA SER A 332 12.38 6.22 21.89
C SER A 332 11.03 6.88 21.60
N GLU A 333 10.48 7.52 22.62
CA GLU A 333 9.29 8.38 22.51
C GLU A 333 9.53 9.44 21.43
N GLY A 334 8.63 9.50 20.43
CA GLY A 334 8.62 10.54 19.41
C GLY A 334 9.30 10.23 18.07
N VAL A 335 9.85 9.02 17.85
CA VAL A 335 10.47 8.62 16.57
C VAL A 335 9.48 7.91 15.64
N PHE A 336 8.50 7.22 16.21
CA PHE A 336 7.49 6.49 15.45
C PHE A 336 6.09 7.05 15.72
N ILE A 337 5.24 7.01 14.70
CA ILE A 337 3.88 7.57 14.73
C ILE A 337 2.93 6.69 15.56
N THR A 338 3.27 5.43 15.76
CA THR A 338 2.54 4.49 16.62
C THR A 338 3.48 3.84 17.62
N ASP A 339 3.06 3.77 18.89
CA ASP A 339 3.82 3.13 19.96
C ASP A 339 3.80 1.60 19.85
N ALA A 340 2.72 1.02 19.29
CA ALA A 340 2.51 -0.41 19.16
C ALA A 340 2.80 -0.92 17.75
N TYR A 341 3.31 -2.15 17.66
CA TYR A 341 3.52 -2.84 16.39
C TYR A 341 2.16 -3.05 15.69
N PRO A 342 1.98 -2.54 14.46
CA PRO A 342 0.68 -2.54 13.81
C PRO A 342 0.27 -3.96 13.39
N VAL A 343 -0.91 -4.39 13.81
CA VAL A 343 -1.51 -5.67 13.47
C VAL A 343 -2.98 -5.46 13.15
N LYS A 344 -3.44 -5.98 12.00
CA LYS A 344 -4.84 -5.97 11.61
C LYS A 344 -5.28 -7.31 11.10
N LEU A 345 -6.30 -7.88 11.74
CA LEU A 345 -6.93 -9.12 11.28
C LEU A 345 -7.90 -8.84 10.14
N GLU A 346 -7.65 -9.44 8.97
CA GLU A 346 -8.58 -9.44 7.85
C GLU A 346 -9.22 -10.82 7.67
N LEU A 347 -10.55 -10.84 7.56
CA LEU A 347 -11.35 -12.06 7.46
C LEU A 347 -11.02 -12.84 6.18
N LEU A 348 -10.79 -12.16 5.06
CA LEU A 348 -10.45 -12.78 3.79
C LEU A 348 -9.10 -13.50 3.83
N ASP A 349 -8.08 -12.90 4.44
CA ASP A 349 -6.76 -13.52 4.58
C ASP A 349 -6.83 -14.74 5.52
N THR A 350 -7.56 -14.63 6.61
CA THR A 350 -7.78 -15.73 7.56
C THR A 350 -8.50 -16.91 6.91
N LEU A 351 -9.52 -16.64 6.08
CA LEU A 351 -10.21 -17.66 5.31
C LEU A 351 -9.31 -18.28 4.24
N ALA A 352 -8.50 -17.48 3.54
CA ALA A 352 -7.55 -17.96 2.54
C ALA A 352 -6.51 -18.90 3.16
N VAL A 353 -5.93 -18.52 4.30
CA VAL A 353 -5.00 -19.39 5.06
C VAL A 353 -5.68 -20.71 5.42
N THR A 354 -6.88 -20.64 6.01
CA THR A 354 -7.63 -21.82 6.40
C THR A 354 -7.89 -22.74 5.20
N ALA A 355 -8.34 -22.19 4.08
CA ALA A 355 -8.60 -22.94 2.86
C ALA A 355 -7.32 -23.65 2.34
N ILE A 356 -6.20 -22.94 2.27
CA ILE A 356 -4.92 -23.50 1.81
C ILE A 356 -4.45 -24.63 2.71
N VAL A 357 -4.51 -24.47 4.03
CA VAL A 357 -4.07 -25.51 4.98
C VAL A 357 -4.95 -26.76 4.85
N LEU A 358 -6.26 -26.60 4.72
CA LEU A 358 -7.19 -27.72 4.55
C LEU A 358 -7.00 -28.43 3.21
N ILE A 359 -6.76 -27.69 2.12
CA ILE A 359 -6.49 -28.25 0.79
C ILE A 359 -5.18 -29.03 0.79
N LEU A 360 -4.10 -28.43 1.31
CA LEU A 360 -2.80 -29.11 1.41
C LEU A 360 -2.88 -30.35 2.30
N GLY A 361 -3.58 -30.24 3.45
CA GLY A 361 -3.82 -31.37 4.34
C GLY A 361 -4.56 -32.51 3.66
N PHE A 362 -5.58 -32.19 2.86
CA PHE A 362 -6.31 -33.21 2.08
C PHE A 362 -5.42 -33.86 1.01
N VAL A 363 -4.67 -33.08 0.24
CA VAL A 363 -3.78 -33.58 -0.82
C VAL A 363 -2.71 -34.50 -0.25
N THR A 364 -2.11 -34.11 0.89
CA THR A 364 -1.06 -34.93 1.55
C THR A 364 -1.58 -36.20 2.18
N ALA A 365 -2.82 -36.21 2.69
CA ALA A 365 -3.47 -37.42 3.20
C ALA A 365 -3.90 -38.37 2.06
N TRP A 366 -4.30 -37.82 0.92
CA TRP A 366 -4.76 -38.58 -0.24
C TRP A 366 -3.67 -39.48 -0.84
N TYR A 367 -2.41 -39.04 -0.86
CA TYR A 367 -1.31 -39.78 -1.47
C TYR A 367 -1.04 -41.12 -0.78
N PRO A 368 -0.80 -41.21 0.55
CA PRO A 368 -0.61 -42.49 1.26
C PRO A 368 -1.83 -43.40 1.20
N ALA A 369 -3.03 -42.82 1.32
CA ALA A 369 -4.28 -43.57 1.26
C ALA A 369 -4.46 -44.25 -0.12
N LYS A 370 -4.15 -43.56 -1.21
CA LYS A 370 -4.19 -44.12 -2.57
C LYS A 370 -3.14 -45.21 -2.77
N PHE A 371 -1.93 -45.03 -2.23
CA PHE A 371 -0.85 -46.00 -2.32
C PHE A 371 -1.17 -47.28 -1.54
N LEU A 372 -1.75 -47.16 -0.34
CA LEU A 372 -2.25 -48.28 0.44
C LEU A 372 -3.26 -49.11 -0.36
N ARG A 373 -4.25 -48.47 -0.96
CA ARG A 373 -5.25 -49.15 -1.80
C ARG A 373 -4.61 -49.94 -2.94
N LYS A 374 -3.61 -49.38 -3.62
CA LYS A 374 -2.89 -50.06 -4.71
C LYS A 374 -2.15 -51.30 -4.20
N ARG A 375 -1.50 -51.23 -3.03
CA ARG A 375 -0.80 -52.34 -2.40
C ARG A 375 -1.76 -53.48 -1.99
N LEU A 376 -2.90 -53.13 -1.41
CA LEU A 376 -3.89 -54.12 -0.99
C LEU A 376 -4.49 -54.88 -2.22
N LEU A 377 -4.74 -54.20 -3.30
CA LEU A 377 -5.19 -54.80 -4.56
C LEU A 377 -4.16 -55.77 -5.18
N THR A 378 -2.85 -55.39 -5.12
CA THR A 378 -1.78 -56.24 -5.67
C THR A 378 -1.52 -57.48 -4.81
N ALA A 379 -1.67 -57.36 -3.46
CA ALA A 379 -1.55 -58.52 -2.56
C ALA A 379 -2.63 -59.56 -2.85
N LYS A 380 -3.90 -59.15 -3.07
CA LYS A 380 -5.00 -60.07 -3.47
C LYS A 380 -4.80 -60.78 -4.81
N GLN A 381 -4.11 -60.14 -5.76
CA GLN A 381 -3.78 -60.75 -7.07
C GLN A 381 -2.70 -61.80 -6.97
N ASN A 382 -1.81 -61.75 -5.99
CA ASN A 382 -0.73 -62.72 -5.82
C ASN A 382 -1.11 -63.92 -4.97
N GLU A 383 -2.30 -63.89 -4.32
CA GLU A 383 -2.86 -65.01 -3.51
C GLU A 383 -3.88 -65.86 -4.29
N GLN A 384 -4.25 -65.46 -5.52
CA GLN A 384 -5.02 -66.24 -6.48
C GLN A 384 -4.10 -66.90 -7.52
#